data_4eb8408bc8a25eae390c0f87f313f12e
#
_entry.id   4eb8408bc8a25eae390c0f87f313f12e
#
_cell.length_a   1.000
_cell.length_b   1.000
_cell.length_c   1.000
_cell.angle_alpha   90.00
_cell.angle_beta   90.00
_cell.angle_gamma   90.00
#
_symmetry.space_group_name_H-M   'P 1'
#
loop_
_entity.id
_entity.type
_entity.pdbx_description
1 polymer ?
#
loop_
_entity_poly.entity_id
_entity_poly.type
_entity_poly.pdbx_seq_one_letter_code
_entity_poly.pdbx_strand_id
1 'polypeptide(L)'
;LGDVYKRQLLEDPRDSRFGRPRRICSGGGGLVSTVGDYARFCRFLLNKGELDGTRLLGRKTVELMMTNHLRGDMAAMGQPRFSESTYEGVGFGLGFSVMLDPARAQILGTSGECAWGGAASTAFWVDPAEEMAVILLTQLMPSSAYPLRRELRVLTYQAIIN
;
A
#
# COMPACT_ATOMS: atom_id res chain seq x y z
N LEU A 1 12.65 3.75 -13.91
CA LEU A 1 12.61 2.38 -13.39
C LEU A 1 13.96 1.70 -13.61
N GLY A 2 14.58 1.20 -12.57
CA GLY A 2 15.86 0.49 -12.62
C GLY A 2 15.68 -1.01 -12.36
N ASP A 3 16.45 -1.81 -13.07
CA ASP A 3 16.59 -3.25 -12.82
C ASP A 3 17.78 -3.49 -11.90
N VAL A 4 17.56 -4.14 -10.76
CA VAL A 4 18.57 -4.41 -9.76
C VAL A 4 19.65 -5.38 -10.27
N TYR A 5 19.26 -6.41 -11.00
CA TYR A 5 20.18 -7.44 -11.46
C TYR A 5 21.11 -6.97 -12.57
N LYS A 6 20.56 -6.18 -13.48
CA LYS A 6 21.31 -5.67 -14.63
C LYS A 6 21.79 -4.23 -14.43
N ARG A 7 21.31 -3.53 -13.39
CA ARG A 7 21.55 -2.10 -13.13
C ARG A 7 21.23 -1.22 -14.34
N GLN A 8 20.14 -1.57 -15.04
CA GLN A 8 19.72 -0.91 -16.27
C GLN A 8 18.53 0.02 -16.01
N LEU A 9 18.50 1.11 -16.76
CA LEU A 9 17.29 1.93 -16.85
C LEU A 9 16.24 1.16 -17.68
N LEU A 10 15.13 0.77 -17.04
CA LEU A 10 14.02 0.06 -17.70
C LEU A 10 13.11 1.03 -18.47
N GLU A 11 12.93 2.23 -17.95
CA GLU A 11 12.05 3.25 -18.54
C GLU A 11 12.57 4.65 -18.20
N ASP A 12 12.81 5.48 -19.21
CA ASP A 12 13.19 6.88 -19.04
C ASP A 12 11.92 7.72 -18.71
N PRO A 13 11.90 8.49 -17.61
CA PRO A 13 10.76 9.32 -17.26
C PRO A 13 10.43 10.38 -18.32
N ARG A 14 11.39 10.80 -19.14
CA ARG A 14 11.20 11.79 -20.23
C ARG A 14 10.42 11.23 -21.41
N ASP A 15 10.41 9.91 -21.59
CA ASP A 15 9.68 9.20 -22.65
C ASP A 15 8.82 8.06 -22.07
N SER A 16 8.30 8.26 -20.88
CA SER A 16 7.51 7.25 -20.19
C SER A 16 6.18 7.01 -20.90
N ARG A 17 5.85 5.73 -21.06
CA ARG A 17 4.52 5.32 -21.49
C ARG A 17 3.41 5.78 -20.56
N PHE A 18 3.71 6.07 -19.29
CA PHE A 18 2.75 6.57 -18.31
C PHE A 18 2.41 8.06 -18.49
N GLY A 19 3.25 8.83 -19.19
CA GLY A 19 2.98 10.22 -19.57
C GLY A 19 2.08 10.38 -20.78
N ARG A 20 1.68 9.28 -21.45
CA ARG A 20 0.87 9.33 -22.68
C ARG A 20 -0.58 8.96 -22.41
N PRO A 21 -1.57 9.56 -23.13
CA PRO A 21 -2.96 9.17 -23.04
C PRO A 21 -3.16 7.67 -23.28
N ARG A 22 -3.94 7.02 -22.44
CA ARG A 22 -4.24 5.59 -22.54
C ARG A 22 -5.48 5.35 -23.38
N ARG A 23 -5.45 4.30 -24.20
CA ARG A 23 -6.65 3.83 -24.93
C ARG A 23 -7.61 3.06 -24.02
N ILE A 24 -7.09 2.42 -22.97
CA ILE A 24 -7.87 1.61 -22.03
C ILE A 24 -7.53 2.11 -20.62
N CYS A 25 -8.56 2.47 -19.86
CA CYS A 25 -8.44 2.79 -18.46
C CYS A 25 -8.38 1.51 -17.63
N SER A 26 -7.27 1.28 -16.96
CA SER A 26 -7.07 0.12 -16.08
C SER A 26 -7.27 0.55 -14.62
N GLY A 27 -8.10 -0.17 -13.88
CA GLY A 27 -8.25 0.04 -12.43
C GLY A 27 -7.02 -0.39 -11.61
N GLY A 28 -6.14 -1.22 -12.20
CA GLY A 28 -4.95 -1.75 -11.52
C GLY A 28 -3.64 -1.04 -11.88
N GLY A 29 -3.65 -0.02 -12.74
CA GLY A 29 -2.42 0.68 -13.12
C GLY A 29 -2.62 1.74 -14.19
N GLY A 30 -1.59 2.59 -14.37
CA GLY A 30 -1.57 3.63 -15.39
C GLY A 30 -1.72 5.05 -14.86
N LEU A 31 -2.01 5.22 -13.58
CA LEU A 31 -1.96 6.52 -12.93
C LEU A 31 -0.53 6.81 -12.46
N VAL A 32 -0.16 8.08 -12.53
CA VAL A 32 1.04 8.64 -11.90
C VAL A 32 0.59 9.63 -10.83
N SER A 33 1.36 9.73 -9.76
CA SER A 33 1.02 10.59 -8.63
C SER A 33 2.29 11.13 -7.98
N THR A 34 2.12 12.04 -7.03
CA THR A 34 3.19 12.57 -6.19
C THR A 34 3.03 12.06 -4.75
N VAL A 35 4.09 12.16 -3.94
CA VAL A 35 4.01 11.85 -2.52
C VAL A 35 2.98 12.74 -1.81
N GLY A 36 2.89 14.00 -2.20
CA GLY A 36 1.93 14.96 -1.65
C GLY A 36 0.49 14.58 -1.92
N ASP A 37 0.16 14.19 -3.15
CA ASP A 37 -1.19 13.74 -3.52
C ASP A 37 -1.55 12.43 -2.80
N TYR A 38 -0.59 11.50 -2.71
CA TYR A 38 -0.81 10.25 -2.01
C TYR A 38 -0.97 10.43 -0.50
N ALA A 39 -0.25 11.38 0.09
CA ALA A 39 -0.44 11.78 1.49
C ALA A 39 -1.84 12.36 1.73
N ARG A 40 -2.39 13.12 0.80
CA ARG A 40 -3.78 13.60 0.84
C ARG A 40 -4.77 12.44 0.83
N PHE A 41 -4.54 11.44 0.00
CA PHE A 41 -5.36 10.22 -0.02
C PHE A 41 -5.29 9.45 1.32
N CYS A 42 -4.11 9.30 1.89
CA CYS A 42 -3.95 8.65 3.20
C CYS A 42 -4.67 9.45 4.32
N ARG A 43 -4.53 10.78 4.35
CA ARG A 43 -5.26 11.65 5.27
C ARG A 43 -6.78 11.54 5.11
N PHE A 44 -7.26 11.45 3.86
CA PHE A 44 -8.67 11.23 3.57
C PHE A 44 -9.19 9.92 4.21
N LEU A 45 -8.40 8.85 4.17
CA LEU A 45 -8.76 7.58 4.82
C LEU A 45 -8.74 7.70 6.35
N LEU A 46 -7.69 8.30 6.93
CA LEU A 46 -7.60 8.56 8.38
C LEU A 46 -8.76 9.43 8.88
N ASN A 47 -9.14 10.44 8.13
CA ASN A 47 -10.28 11.32 8.43
C ASN A 47 -11.64 10.71 8.06
N LYS A 48 -11.68 9.39 7.77
CA LYS A 48 -12.91 8.66 7.51
C LYS A 48 -13.78 9.29 6.41
N GLY A 49 -13.12 9.66 5.29
CA GLY A 49 -13.79 10.12 4.08
C GLY A 49 -13.91 11.63 3.93
N GLU A 50 -13.18 12.40 4.72
CA GLU A 50 -13.14 13.85 4.65
C GLU A 50 -11.71 14.36 4.45
N LEU A 51 -11.54 15.39 3.64
CA LEU A 51 -10.27 16.06 3.43
C LEU A 51 -10.51 17.57 3.24
N ASP A 52 -9.78 18.38 4.02
CA ASP A 52 -9.79 19.84 3.93
C ASP A 52 -11.23 20.43 3.96
N GLY A 53 -12.09 19.92 4.85
CA GLY A 53 -13.48 20.32 4.99
C GLY A 53 -14.46 19.75 3.94
N THR A 54 -13.96 19.00 2.96
CA THR A 54 -14.78 18.37 1.93
C THR A 54 -14.99 16.89 2.24
N ARG A 55 -16.23 16.45 2.37
CA ARG A 55 -16.59 15.05 2.55
C ARG A 55 -16.92 14.40 1.21
N LEU A 56 -16.10 13.43 0.79
CA LEU A 56 -16.31 12.65 -0.43
C LEU A 56 -17.02 11.32 -0.14
N LEU A 57 -16.73 10.70 1.02
CA LEU A 57 -17.34 9.44 1.43
C LEU A 57 -17.89 9.56 2.86
N GLY A 58 -18.96 8.84 3.13
CA GLY A 58 -19.47 8.69 4.48
C GLY A 58 -18.49 7.87 5.34
N ARG A 59 -18.42 8.18 6.63
CA ARG A 59 -17.57 7.45 7.59
C ARG A 59 -17.77 5.93 7.51
N LYS A 60 -19.01 5.47 7.50
CA LYS A 60 -19.33 4.04 7.43
C LYS A 60 -18.93 3.39 6.10
N THR A 61 -18.86 4.14 5.02
CA THR A 61 -18.35 3.66 3.74
C THR A 61 -16.84 3.39 3.83
N VAL A 62 -16.07 4.31 4.42
CA VAL A 62 -14.63 4.11 4.62
C VAL A 62 -14.36 2.95 5.59
N GLU A 63 -15.10 2.86 6.69
CA GLU A 63 -15.00 1.72 7.61
C GLU A 63 -15.28 0.39 6.90
N LEU A 64 -16.30 0.34 6.04
CA LEU A 64 -16.59 -0.84 5.24
C LEU A 64 -15.44 -1.16 4.25
N MET A 65 -14.89 -0.14 3.58
CA MET A 65 -13.74 -0.33 2.68
C MET A 65 -12.54 -0.92 3.40
N MET A 66 -12.30 -0.51 4.64
CA MET A 66 -11.17 -0.94 5.48
C MET A 66 -11.45 -2.23 6.27
N THR A 67 -12.56 -2.91 6.01
CA THR A 67 -12.90 -4.20 6.61
C THR A 67 -12.50 -5.34 5.68
N ASN A 68 -12.12 -6.49 6.25
CA ASN A 68 -11.84 -7.69 5.47
C ASN A 68 -13.12 -8.24 4.82
N HIS A 69 -13.13 -8.38 3.51
CA HIS A 69 -14.23 -8.95 2.73
C HIS A 69 -14.03 -10.42 2.34
N LEU A 70 -12.88 -11.01 2.68
CA LEU A 70 -12.60 -12.41 2.43
C LEU A 70 -13.18 -13.29 3.54
N ARG A 71 -13.41 -14.58 3.26
CA ARG A 71 -13.84 -15.57 4.28
C ARG A 71 -12.72 -15.96 5.25
N GLY A 72 -11.50 -15.54 4.99
CA GLY A 72 -10.30 -15.77 5.78
C GLY A 72 -9.25 -14.74 5.43
N ASP A 73 -7.99 -15.12 5.45
CA ASP A 73 -6.90 -14.30 4.95
C ASP A 73 -6.62 -14.58 3.45
N MET A 74 -5.76 -13.77 2.84
CA MET A 74 -5.38 -13.92 1.44
C MET A 74 -4.63 -15.23 1.18
N ALA A 75 -3.89 -15.75 2.16
CA ALA A 75 -3.19 -17.03 2.05
C ALA A 75 -4.19 -18.19 1.93
N ALA A 76 -5.24 -18.20 2.74
CA ALA A 76 -6.32 -19.20 2.66
C ALA A 76 -7.09 -19.13 1.33
N MET A 77 -7.08 -17.97 0.66
CA MET A 77 -7.70 -17.77 -0.66
C MET A 77 -6.76 -18.11 -1.84
N GLY A 78 -5.61 -18.74 -1.58
CA GLY A 78 -4.67 -19.18 -2.61
C GLY A 78 -3.60 -18.13 -2.98
N GLN A 79 -3.44 -17.08 -2.20
CA GLN A 79 -2.41 -16.06 -2.36
C GLN A 79 -1.48 -16.06 -1.13
N PRO A 80 -0.60 -17.06 -0.98
CA PRO A 80 0.16 -17.22 0.26
C PRO A 80 1.22 -16.15 0.48
N ARG A 81 1.71 -15.52 -0.59
CA ARG A 81 2.80 -14.55 -0.52
C ARG A 81 2.77 -13.57 -1.68
N PHE A 82 3.23 -12.36 -1.41
CA PHE A 82 3.62 -11.39 -2.44
C PHE A 82 4.94 -10.72 -2.05
N SER A 83 5.93 -10.81 -2.94
CA SER A 83 7.26 -10.25 -2.67
C SER A 83 7.88 -10.85 -1.39
N GLU A 84 8.34 -10.01 -0.47
CA GLU A 84 8.93 -10.40 0.82
C GLU A 84 7.91 -10.71 1.93
N SER A 85 6.61 -10.47 1.67
CA SER A 85 5.56 -10.54 2.70
C SER A 85 4.71 -11.78 2.56
N THR A 86 4.44 -12.48 3.68
CA THR A 86 3.37 -13.47 3.75
C THR A 86 2.01 -12.79 3.78
N TYR A 87 1.00 -13.48 3.28
CA TYR A 87 -0.40 -13.05 3.38
C TYR A 87 -1.20 -13.83 4.43
N GLU A 88 -0.52 -14.62 5.25
CA GLU A 88 -1.13 -15.17 6.46
C GLU A 88 -1.45 -14.03 7.43
N GLY A 89 -2.65 -14.05 7.99
CA GLY A 89 -3.12 -12.97 8.86
C GLY A 89 -3.40 -11.64 8.15
N VAL A 90 -3.44 -11.64 6.81
CA VAL A 90 -3.73 -10.44 6.00
C VAL A 90 -4.96 -10.69 5.15
N GLY A 91 -6.02 -9.91 5.37
CA GLY A 91 -7.24 -9.90 4.57
C GLY A 91 -7.20 -8.91 3.43
N PHE A 92 -8.35 -8.70 2.78
CA PHE A 92 -8.49 -7.73 1.71
C PHE A 92 -9.81 -6.96 1.83
N GLY A 93 -9.71 -5.65 1.79
CA GLY A 93 -10.83 -4.72 1.79
C GLY A 93 -11.25 -4.31 0.39
N LEU A 94 -11.71 -3.08 0.23
CA LEU A 94 -12.06 -2.53 -1.09
C LEU A 94 -10.91 -1.63 -1.57
N GLY A 95 -9.91 -2.26 -2.23
CA GLY A 95 -8.79 -1.58 -2.86
C GLY A 95 -7.44 -1.67 -2.14
N PHE A 96 -7.37 -2.31 -0.98
CA PHE A 96 -6.13 -2.53 -0.20
C PHE A 96 -6.24 -3.77 0.69
N SER A 97 -5.10 -4.28 1.14
CA SER A 97 -5.06 -5.32 2.16
C SER A 97 -5.43 -4.75 3.53
N VAL A 98 -5.91 -5.63 4.40
CA VAL A 98 -6.28 -5.31 5.78
C VAL A 98 -5.50 -6.23 6.72
N MET A 99 -4.76 -5.69 7.65
CA MET A 99 -4.08 -6.47 8.69
C MET A 99 -5.12 -7.06 9.64
N LEU A 100 -5.14 -8.39 9.75
CA LEU A 100 -6.01 -9.13 10.66
C LEU A 100 -5.26 -9.55 11.91
N ASP A 101 -4.05 -10.07 11.73
CA ASP A 101 -3.22 -10.62 12.79
C ASP A 101 -1.73 -10.38 12.49
N PRO A 102 -1.10 -9.38 13.13
CA PRO A 102 0.33 -9.08 12.92
C PRO A 102 1.26 -10.24 13.28
N ALA A 103 0.90 -11.07 14.27
CA ALA A 103 1.72 -12.22 14.68
C ALA A 103 1.75 -13.29 13.58
N ARG A 104 0.61 -13.59 12.96
CA ARG A 104 0.54 -14.49 11.80
C ARG A 104 1.20 -13.89 10.57
N ALA A 105 1.05 -12.61 10.33
CA ALA A 105 1.73 -11.88 9.25
C ALA A 105 3.25 -11.77 9.46
N GLN A 106 3.73 -12.07 10.67
CA GLN A 106 5.15 -12.00 11.06
C GLN A 106 5.78 -10.63 10.77
N ILE A 107 5.01 -9.57 11.01
CA ILE A 107 5.44 -8.20 10.76
C ILE A 107 4.81 -7.25 11.77
N LEU A 108 5.53 -6.20 12.14
CA LEU A 108 4.98 -5.14 12.99
C LEU A 108 3.82 -4.43 12.29
N GLY A 109 2.81 -4.08 13.04
CA GLY A 109 1.61 -3.40 12.57
C GLY A 109 0.46 -3.56 13.54
N THR A 110 -0.67 -3.01 13.22
CA THR A 110 -1.88 -3.00 14.03
C THR A 110 -3.03 -3.67 13.28
N SER A 111 -3.86 -4.46 13.97
CA SER A 111 -5.08 -5.01 13.36
C SER A 111 -5.99 -3.87 12.88
N GLY A 112 -6.46 -3.97 11.63
CA GLY A 112 -7.25 -2.92 10.96
C GLY A 112 -6.41 -1.94 10.12
N GLU A 113 -5.09 -2.02 10.18
CA GLU A 113 -4.21 -1.29 9.26
C GLU A 113 -4.50 -1.71 7.81
N CYS A 114 -4.52 -0.74 6.91
CA CYS A 114 -4.73 -0.94 5.48
C CYS A 114 -3.48 -0.60 4.69
N ALA A 115 -3.08 -1.47 3.75
CA ALA A 115 -1.83 -1.32 3.02
C ALA A 115 -1.93 -1.80 1.57
N TRP A 116 -1.05 -1.29 0.73
CA TRP A 116 -0.79 -1.88 -0.59
C TRP A 116 0.62 -1.52 -1.07
N GLY A 117 1.02 -2.13 -2.17
CA GLY A 117 2.32 -1.88 -2.78
C GLY A 117 2.30 -2.07 -4.29
N GLY A 118 3.35 -1.64 -4.95
CA GLY A 118 3.49 -1.72 -6.41
C GLY A 118 4.75 -2.43 -6.87
N ALA A 119 4.78 -2.78 -8.16
CA ALA A 119 5.88 -3.49 -8.81
C ALA A 119 7.23 -2.74 -8.77
N ALA A 120 7.19 -1.41 -8.65
CA ALA A 120 8.38 -0.56 -8.52
C ALA A 120 8.87 -0.40 -7.06
N SER A 121 8.58 -1.34 -6.19
CA SER A 121 8.91 -1.36 -4.76
C SER A 121 8.25 -0.24 -3.95
N THR A 122 7.19 0.36 -4.47
CA THR A 122 6.38 1.33 -3.74
C THR A 122 5.55 0.63 -2.67
N ALA A 123 5.23 1.36 -1.60
CA ALA A 123 4.31 0.90 -0.57
C ALA A 123 3.61 2.07 0.10
N PHE A 124 2.45 1.82 0.66
CA PHE A 124 1.85 2.68 1.67
C PHE A 124 1.10 1.83 2.69
N TRP A 125 0.93 2.36 3.87
CA TRP A 125 -0.06 1.86 4.82
C TRP A 125 -0.66 3.01 5.60
N VAL A 126 -1.88 2.79 6.03
CA VAL A 126 -2.67 3.68 6.88
C VAL A 126 -3.05 2.89 8.10
N ASP A 127 -2.63 3.34 9.25
CA ASP A 127 -2.92 2.75 10.56
C ASP A 127 -3.83 3.70 11.35
N PRO A 128 -5.14 3.43 11.39
CA PRO A 128 -6.06 4.29 12.11
C PRO A 128 -5.93 4.25 13.63
N ALA A 129 -5.37 3.17 14.19
CA ALA A 129 -5.18 3.04 15.62
C ALA A 129 -4.02 3.91 16.12
N GLU A 130 -2.97 4.02 15.30
CA GLU A 130 -1.81 4.88 15.56
C GLU A 130 -1.97 6.27 14.93
N GLU A 131 -3.12 6.57 14.31
CA GLU A 131 -3.38 7.81 13.56
C GLU A 131 -2.27 8.16 12.54
N MET A 132 -1.68 7.12 11.96
CA MET A 132 -0.47 7.21 11.16
C MET A 132 -0.69 6.77 9.71
N ALA A 133 0.05 7.40 8.80
CA ALA A 133 0.21 6.92 7.43
C ALA A 133 1.68 6.96 7.02
N VAL A 134 2.10 5.93 6.28
CA VAL A 134 3.47 5.84 5.75
C VAL A 134 3.42 5.61 4.25
N ILE A 135 4.30 6.29 3.53
CA ILE A 135 4.38 6.21 2.07
C ILE A 135 5.84 6.02 1.67
N LEU A 136 6.09 5.00 0.89
CA LEU A 136 7.39 4.73 0.28
C LEU A 136 7.25 4.78 -1.23
N LEU A 137 7.90 5.74 -1.87
CA LEU A 137 7.95 5.85 -3.32
C LEU A 137 9.36 5.54 -3.81
N THR A 138 9.48 4.47 -4.56
CA THR A 138 10.71 4.05 -5.23
C THR A 138 10.46 3.78 -6.71
N GLN A 139 11.54 3.57 -7.45
CA GLN A 139 11.49 3.20 -8.87
C GLN A 139 12.40 1.99 -9.11
N LEU A 140 12.27 0.98 -8.25
CA LEU A 140 13.13 -0.20 -8.23
C LEU A 140 12.34 -1.46 -8.61
N MET A 141 12.84 -2.20 -9.60
CA MET A 141 12.28 -3.49 -10.03
C MET A 141 13.37 -4.59 -10.05
N PRO A 142 13.01 -5.81 -9.70
CA PRO A 142 11.72 -6.25 -9.16
C PRO A 142 11.48 -5.80 -7.72
N SER A 143 10.22 -5.78 -7.29
CA SER A 143 9.83 -5.29 -5.96
C SER A 143 10.32 -6.13 -4.79
N SER A 144 10.83 -7.34 -5.06
CA SER A 144 11.37 -8.27 -4.07
C SER A 144 12.91 -8.26 -3.97
N ALA A 145 13.58 -7.35 -4.70
CA ALA A 145 15.05 -7.30 -4.73
C ALA A 145 15.68 -6.95 -3.38
N TYR A 146 14.99 -6.13 -2.59
CA TYR A 146 15.39 -5.77 -1.23
C TYR A 146 14.14 -5.75 -0.34
N PRO A 147 14.26 -6.08 0.96
CA PRO A 147 13.13 -6.12 1.90
C PRO A 147 12.73 -4.72 2.41
N LEU A 148 12.70 -3.72 1.52
CA LEU A 148 12.52 -2.30 1.86
C LEU A 148 11.26 -2.03 2.66
N ARG A 149 10.14 -2.70 2.33
CA ARG A 149 8.86 -2.50 3.02
C ARG A 149 8.93 -3.00 4.44
N ARG A 150 9.54 -4.18 4.64
CA ARG A 150 9.68 -4.79 5.95
C ARG A 150 10.63 -3.97 6.84
N GLU A 151 11.76 -3.55 6.29
CA GLU A 151 12.74 -2.72 7.01
C GLU A 151 12.14 -1.37 7.41
N LEU A 152 11.50 -0.67 6.46
CA LEU A 152 10.83 0.59 6.75
C LEU A 152 9.76 0.43 7.83
N ARG A 153 8.99 -0.66 7.81
CA ARG A 153 7.97 -0.93 8.80
C ARG A 153 8.55 -1.12 10.19
N VAL A 154 9.64 -1.89 10.32
CA VAL A 154 10.35 -2.04 11.59
C VAL A 154 10.84 -0.69 12.10
N LEU A 155 11.49 0.12 11.25
CA LEU A 155 11.98 1.44 11.62
C LEU A 155 10.87 2.40 12.03
N THR A 156 9.70 2.32 11.38
CA THR A 156 8.55 3.16 11.69
C THR A 156 7.94 2.81 13.05
N TYR A 157 7.57 1.53 13.23
CA TYR A 157 6.88 1.11 14.46
C TYR A 157 7.77 1.13 15.69
N GLN A 158 9.09 0.91 15.57
CA GLN A 158 10.02 1.06 16.70
C GLN A 158 10.16 2.52 17.19
N ALA A 159 9.78 3.50 16.38
CA ALA A 159 9.82 4.91 16.77
C ALA A 159 8.60 5.34 17.58
N ILE A 160 7.56 4.51 17.65
CA ILE A 160 6.37 4.77 18.48
C ILE A 160 6.72 4.39 19.91
N ILE A 161 6.63 5.33 20.84
CA ILE A 161 7.08 5.17 22.25
C ILE A 161 5.99 5.44 23.28
N ASN A 162 4.77 5.74 22.87
CA ASN A 162 3.62 6.10 23.74
C ASN A 162 2.30 5.57 23.16
#